data_e444cb7d015dc6ceaa7ab1a2b59f2529
#
_entry.id   e444cb7d015dc6ceaa7ab1a2b59f2529
#
_cell.length_a   1.000
_cell.length_b   1.000
_cell.length_c   1.000
_cell.angle_alpha   90.00
_cell.angle_beta   90.00
_cell.angle_gamma   90.00
#
_symmetry.space_group_name_H-M   'P 1'
#
loop_
_entity.id
_entity.type
_entity.pdbx_description
1 polymer ?
#
loop_
_entity_poly.entity_id
_entity_poly.type
_entity_poly.pdbx_seq_one_letter_code
_entity_poly.pdbx_strand_id
1 'polypeptide(L)'
;MTNEEFIDHMNCGLPVQCGSEIHLKMHELSQEALRITSQINGKYNPPDELGRLMQQLIGQKLDEKFGLFPPFYTDCGKNIHLGKAVFINAGCKFQDQGGIFIGDNTLIGHNTVIATLNHGMLPDERGNLIPSPVHIGKGVWIGSSSVILPGVTIGDNAVIGAGSVVTKDIPADMIAVGNPARVIKSIYD
;
A
#
# COMPACT_ATOMS: atom_id res chain seq x y z
N MET A 1 -12.49 16.58 12.38
CA MET A 1 -11.76 15.28 12.50
C MET A 1 -10.27 15.50 12.25
N THR A 2 -9.42 14.98 13.12
CA THR A 2 -7.95 14.97 12.97
C THR A 2 -7.50 13.85 12.03
N ASN A 3 -6.23 13.89 11.58
CA ASN A 3 -5.66 12.79 10.78
C ASN A 3 -5.57 11.49 11.60
N GLU A 4 -5.27 11.58 12.90
CA GLU A 4 -5.17 10.44 13.80
C GLU A 4 -6.53 9.75 13.96
N GLU A 5 -7.59 10.51 14.25
CA GLU A 5 -8.97 9.98 14.33
C GLU A 5 -9.41 9.29 13.01
N PHE A 6 -9.00 9.86 11.85
CA PHE A 6 -9.26 9.23 10.55
C PHE A 6 -8.53 7.91 10.40
N ILE A 7 -7.22 7.87 10.68
CA ILE A 7 -6.38 6.68 10.56
C ILE A 7 -6.87 5.57 11.50
N ASP A 8 -7.22 5.91 12.75
CA ASP A 8 -7.76 4.95 13.72
C ASP A 8 -9.08 4.33 13.24
N HIS A 9 -10.00 5.16 12.72
CA HIS A 9 -11.26 4.67 12.15
C HIS A 9 -11.00 3.68 11.00
N MET A 10 -10.11 4.02 10.08
CA MET A 10 -9.79 3.20 8.91
C MET A 10 -9.08 1.89 9.30
N ASN A 11 -8.13 1.96 10.23
CA ASN A 11 -7.39 0.78 10.70
C ASN A 11 -8.25 -0.19 11.53
N CYS A 12 -9.31 0.31 12.16
CA CYS A 12 -10.32 -0.54 12.81
C CYS A 12 -11.28 -1.23 11.83
N GLY A 13 -11.16 -0.99 10.53
CA GLY A 13 -12.04 -1.59 9.52
C GLY A 13 -13.48 -1.04 9.56
N LEU A 14 -13.69 0.11 10.18
CA LEU A 14 -15.02 0.69 10.31
C LEU A 14 -15.52 1.25 8.96
N PRO A 15 -16.76 0.92 8.54
CA PRO A 15 -17.30 1.38 7.26
C PRO A 15 -17.33 2.91 7.14
N VAL A 16 -17.08 3.40 5.94
CA VAL A 16 -17.16 4.81 5.57
C VAL A 16 -18.42 5.03 4.74
N GLN A 17 -19.39 5.74 5.31
CA GLN A 17 -20.60 6.11 4.56
C GLN A 17 -20.30 7.28 3.62
N CYS A 18 -20.82 7.20 2.40
CA CYS A 18 -20.74 8.28 1.43
C CYS A 18 -21.30 9.59 2.00
N GLY A 19 -20.55 10.68 1.87
CA GLY A 19 -20.92 12.00 2.40
C GLY A 19 -20.70 12.21 3.89
N SER A 20 -20.26 11.21 4.64
CA SER A 20 -19.92 11.35 6.08
C SER A 20 -18.68 12.21 6.31
N GLU A 21 -18.44 12.63 7.55
CA GLU A 21 -17.24 13.39 7.93
C GLU A 21 -15.96 12.65 7.59
N ILE A 22 -15.91 11.33 7.81
CA ILE A 22 -14.79 10.45 7.40
C ILE A 22 -14.57 10.49 5.89
N HIS A 23 -15.65 10.39 5.10
CA HIS A 23 -15.56 10.44 3.63
C HIS A 23 -15.02 11.78 3.13
N LEU A 24 -15.47 12.90 3.74
CA LEU A 24 -14.94 14.23 3.42
C LEU A 24 -13.46 14.38 3.80
N LYS A 25 -13.06 13.86 4.97
CA LYS A 25 -11.67 13.86 5.41
C LYS A 25 -10.78 13.02 4.49
N MET A 26 -11.26 11.90 4.01
CA MET A 26 -10.57 11.07 3.01
C MET A 26 -10.25 11.88 1.74
N HIS A 27 -11.22 12.65 1.23
CA HIS A 27 -10.99 13.51 0.05
C HIS A 27 -10.00 14.63 0.33
N GLU A 28 -10.01 15.24 1.51
CA GLU A 28 -9.02 16.26 1.92
C GLU A 28 -7.60 15.68 1.86
N LEU A 29 -7.38 14.50 2.45
CA LEU A 29 -6.09 13.83 2.46
C LEU A 29 -5.66 13.41 1.05
N SER A 30 -6.60 12.99 0.20
CA SER A 30 -6.30 12.66 -1.20
C SER A 30 -5.80 13.88 -1.98
N GLN A 31 -6.34 15.08 -1.75
CA GLN A 31 -5.83 16.31 -2.40
C GLN A 31 -4.41 16.65 -1.90
N GLU A 32 -4.11 16.43 -0.63
CA GLU A 32 -2.75 16.59 -0.11
C GLU A 32 -1.79 15.59 -0.77
N ALA A 33 -2.18 14.31 -0.84
CA ALA A 33 -1.38 13.25 -1.48
C ALA A 33 -1.10 13.57 -2.96
N LEU A 34 -2.11 13.98 -3.72
CA LEU A 34 -1.97 14.36 -5.12
C LEU A 34 -0.98 15.52 -5.31
N ARG A 35 -1.01 16.53 -4.44
CA ARG A 35 -0.08 17.66 -4.50
C ARG A 35 1.37 17.20 -4.26
N ILE A 36 1.62 16.29 -3.33
CA ILE A 36 2.96 15.80 -3.04
C ILE A 36 3.43 14.82 -4.12
N THR A 37 2.59 13.88 -4.54
CA THR A 37 2.93 12.92 -5.59
C THR A 37 3.17 13.61 -6.94
N SER A 38 2.51 14.74 -7.24
CA SER A 38 2.83 15.55 -8.43
C SER A 38 4.25 16.10 -8.39
N GLN A 39 4.79 16.43 -7.22
CA GLN A 39 6.19 16.86 -7.06
C GLN A 39 7.16 15.68 -7.21
N ILE A 40 6.81 14.51 -6.68
CA ILE A 40 7.60 13.27 -6.81
C ILE A 40 7.72 12.88 -8.29
N ASN A 41 6.61 12.94 -9.03
CA ASN A 41 6.48 12.37 -10.38
C ASN A 41 6.75 13.38 -11.51
N GLY A 42 6.61 14.68 -11.25
CA GLY A 42 6.57 15.71 -12.30
C GLY A 42 7.94 16.17 -12.81
N LYS A 43 9.03 15.80 -12.14
CA LYS A 43 10.41 16.17 -12.50
C LYS A 43 11.40 15.15 -11.96
N TYR A 44 12.66 15.25 -12.42
CA TYR A 44 13.75 14.54 -11.76
C TYR A 44 13.96 15.09 -10.33
N ASN A 45 13.97 14.21 -9.37
CA ASN A 45 14.35 14.48 -7.98
C ASN A 45 15.52 13.57 -7.60
N PRO A 46 16.61 14.09 -7.01
CA PRO A 46 17.67 13.25 -6.47
C PRO A 46 17.18 12.42 -5.27
N PRO A 47 17.87 11.32 -4.87
CA PRO A 47 17.40 10.39 -3.85
C PRO A 47 17.05 11.01 -2.50
N ASP A 48 17.83 12.00 -2.05
CA ASP A 48 17.59 12.73 -0.80
C ASP A 48 16.30 13.56 -0.84
N GLU A 49 16.03 14.21 -1.98
CA GLU A 49 14.79 14.98 -2.17
C GLU A 49 13.58 14.03 -2.29
N LEU A 50 13.72 12.87 -2.96
CA LEU A 50 12.67 11.85 -2.98
C LEU A 50 12.35 11.35 -1.58
N GLY A 51 13.39 11.08 -0.78
CA GLY A 51 13.23 10.70 0.63
C GLY A 51 12.48 11.76 1.43
N ARG A 52 12.83 13.03 1.27
CA ARG A 52 12.16 14.16 1.93
C ARG A 52 10.68 14.27 1.55
N LEU A 53 10.37 14.16 0.25
CA LEU A 53 8.99 14.21 -0.25
C LEU A 53 8.16 13.02 0.25
N MET A 54 8.75 11.81 0.28
CA MET A 54 8.09 10.64 0.84
C MET A 54 7.83 10.80 2.35
N GLN A 55 8.78 11.31 3.13
CA GLN A 55 8.55 11.59 4.56
C GLN A 55 7.42 12.60 4.77
N GLN A 56 7.34 13.64 3.94
CA GLN A 56 6.24 14.59 3.96
C GLN A 56 4.90 13.93 3.62
N LEU A 57 4.89 13.03 2.61
CA LEU A 57 3.70 12.31 2.16
C LEU A 57 3.16 11.39 3.25
N ILE A 58 4.02 10.53 3.82
CA ILE A 58 3.60 9.53 4.81
C ILE A 58 3.53 10.09 6.24
N GLY A 59 4.09 11.26 6.51
CA GLY A 59 4.11 11.86 7.83
C GLY A 59 5.03 11.16 8.84
N GLN A 60 5.95 10.31 8.38
CA GLN A 60 6.87 9.52 9.21
C GLN A 60 8.30 9.63 8.72
N LYS A 61 9.26 9.44 9.64
CA LYS A 61 10.67 9.38 9.28
C LYS A 61 10.97 8.05 8.56
N LEU A 62 11.68 8.14 7.46
CA LEU A 62 12.14 6.98 6.70
C LEU A 62 13.52 6.52 7.15
N ASP A 63 13.79 5.24 6.96
CA ASP A 63 15.11 4.63 7.11
C ASP A 63 16.07 5.18 6.03
N GLU A 64 17.36 5.28 6.35
CA GLU A 64 18.39 5.80 5.44
C GLU A 64 18.58 4.95 4.17
N LYS A 65 18.22 3.66 4.23
CA LYS A 65 18.30 2.73 3.11
C LYS A 65 16.99 2.61 2.32
N PHE A 66 15.98 3.44 2.65
CA PHE A 66 14.76 3.49 1.85
C PHE A 66 15.06 3.87 0.40
N GLY A 67 14.45 3.18 -0.56
CA GLY A 67 14.59 3.47 -1.98
C GLY A 67 13.24 3.59 -2.69
N LEU A 68 13.14 4.58 -3.58
CA LEU A 68 11.96 4.81 -4.42
C LEU A 68 12.39 5.17 -5.83
N PHE A 69 11.81 4.47 -6.82
CA PHE A 69 11.84 4.91 -8.22
C PHE A 69 10.47 5.45 -8.65
N PRO A 70 10.37 6.75 -8.99
CA PRO A 70 9.15 7.32 -9.56
C PRO A 70 8.80 6.73 -10.93
N PRO A 71 7.52 6.82 -11.37
CA PRO A 71 6.41 7.46 -10.64
C PRO A 71 5.87 6.59 -9.51
N PHE A 72 5.35 7.23 -8.46
CA PHE A 72 4.65 6.61 -7.34
C PHE A 72 3.30 7.30 -7.12
N TYR A 73 2.27 6.52 -6.88
CA TYR A 73 0.91 7.01 -6.67
C TYR A 73 0.34 6.48 -5.37
N THR A 74 -0.38 7.33 -4.66
CA THR A 74 -1.11 6.94 -3.46
C THR A 74 -2.33 7.83 -3.27
N ASP A 75 -3.34 7.33 -2.56
CA ASP A 75 -4.61 8.02 -2.37
C ASP A 75 -4.64 8.89 -1.11
N CYS A 76 -3.87 8.55 -0.08
CA CYS A 76 -3.82 9.26 1.19
C CYS A 76 -2.38 9.59 1.62
N GLY A 77 -1.48 8.62 1.51
CA GLY A 77 -0.10 8.70 1.97
C GLY A 77 0.04 8.49 3.49
N LYS A 78 -0.86 9.04 4.29
CA LYS A 78 -0.73 9.07 5.76
C LYS A 78 -0.90 7.72 6.44
N ASN A 79 -1.46 6.72 5.73
CA ASN A 79 -1.64 5.37 6.28
C ASN A 79 -0.73 4.33 5.61
N ILE A 80 0.44 4.77 5.14
CA ILE A 80 1.54 3.91 4.69
C ILE A 80 2.58 3.84 5.80
N HIS A 81 2.88 2.62 6.27
CA HIS A 81 3.84 2.33 7.32
C HIS A 81 4.97 1.48 6.75
N LEU A 82 6.18 2.04 6.70
CA LEU A 82 7.35 1.39 6.09
C LEU A 82 8.38 1.02 7.16
N GLY A 83 8.84 -0.22 7.11
CA GLY A 83 9.99 -0.69 7.85
C GLY A 83 11.33 -0.17 7.28
N LYS A 84 12.42 -0.74 7.75
CA LYS A 84 13.79 -0.37 7.32
C LYS A 84 14.10 -0.96 5.95
N ALA A 85 14.90 -0.24 5.17
CA ALA A 85 15.44 -0.69 3.88
C ALA A 85 14.37 -1.23 2.90
N VAL A 86 13.16 -0.66 2.93
CA VAL A 86 12.10 -0.97 1.95
C VAL A 86 12.45 -0.32 0.62
N PHE A 87 12.26 -1.07 -0.47
CA PHE A 87 12.47 -0.57 -1.82
C PHE A 87 11.20 -0.67 -2.67
N ILE A 88 10.79 0.45 -3.27
CA ILE A 88 9.59 0.54 -4.11
C ILE A 88 10.00 0.94 -5.53
N ASN A 89 9.72 0.07 -6.50
CA ASN A 89 9.97 0.33 -7.91
C ASN A 89 8.92 1.24 -8.55
N ALA A 90 9.24 1.71 -9.76
CA ALA A 90 8.42 2.65 -10.52
C ALA A 90 7.03 2.12 -10.87
N GLY A 91 6.08 3.02 -10.89
CA GLY A 91 4.70 2.74 -11.31
C GLY A 91 3.79 2.17 -10.23
N CYS A 92 4.28 1.98 -9.00
CA CYS A 92 3.47 1.44 -7.91
C CYS A 92 2.31 2.37 -7.52
N LYS A 93 1.17 1.75 -7.17
CA LYS A 93 -0.07 2.43 -6.79
C LYS A 93 -0.59 1.86 -5.48
N PHE A 94 -0.63 2.70 -4.45
CA PHE A 94 -1.07 2.31 -3.11
C PHE A 94 -2.38 3.01 -2.77
N GLN A 95 -3.47 2.24 -2.71
CA GLN A 95 -4.72 2.72 -2.15
C GLN A 95 -4.66 2.47 -0.64
N ASP A 96 -4.07 3.42 0.07
CA ASP A 96 -3.58 3.23 1.43
C ASP A 96 -4.54 3.68 2.54
N GLN A 97 -5.73 4.18 2.22
CA GLN A 97 -6.65 4.69 3.24
C GLN A 97 -6.96 3.67 4.34
N GLY A 98 -7.10 2.37 3.99
CA GLY A 98 -7.36 1.29 4.95
C GLY A 98 -6.13 0.75 5.67
N GLY A 99 -4.94 1.31 5.40
CA GLY A 99 -3.68 0.92 6.04
C GLY A 99 -2.82 -0.06 5.22
N ILE A 100 -1.58 0.35 4.92
CA ILE A 100 -0.56 -0.50 4.28
C ILE A 100 0.65 -0.56 5.20
N PHE A 101 0.97 -1.77 5.66
CA PHE A 101 2.08 -2.04 6.58
C PHE A 101 3.11 -2.93 5.88
N ILE A 102 4.34 -2.43 5.71
CA ILE A 102 5.40 -3.12 4.98
C ILE A 102 6.60 -3.29 5.90
N GLY A 103 7.01 -4.54 6.13
CA GLY A 103 8.13 -4.91 6.98
C GLY A 103 9.52 -4.62 6.36
N ASP A 104 10.54 -4.74 7.19
CA ASP A 104 11.93 -4.45 6.85
C ASP A 104 12.43 -5.25 5.65
N ASN A 105 13.34 -4.68 4.84
CA ASN A 105 14.02 -5.32 3.70
C ASN A 105 13.08 -5.86 2.61
N THR A 106 11.86 -5.36 2.51
CA THR A 106 10.88 -5.79 1.52
C THR A 106 11.09 -5.05 0.20
N LEU A 107 10.98 -5.81 -0.90
CA LEU A 107 11.17 -5.34 -2.27
C LEU A 107 9.84 -5.35 -3.03
N ILE A 108 9.39 -4.19 -3.48
CA ILE A 108 8.15 -4.04 -4.26
C ILE A 108 8.50 -3.83 -5.74
N GLY A 109 8.09 -4.75 -6.59
CA GLY A 109 8.31 -4.71 -8.04
C GLY A 109 7.51 -3.63 -8.75
N HIS A 110 7.91 -3.31 -9.99
CA HIS A 110 7.29 -2.28 -10.82
C HIS A 110 5.78 -2.50 -10.99
N ASN A 111 5.01 -1.41 -11.04
CA ASN A 111 3.57 -1.42 -11.31
C ASN A 111 2.73 -2.26 -10.33
N THR A 112 3.25 -2.55 -9.14
CA THR A 112 2.48 -3.24 -8.10
C THR A 112 1.33 -2.34 -7.62
N VAL A 113 0.15 -2.95 -7.46
CA VAL A 113 -1.03 -2.32 -6.89
C VAL A 113 -1.33 -2.94 -5.53
N ILE A 114 -1.48 -2.12 -4.50
CA ILE A 114 -1.94 -2.56 -3.17
C ILE A 114 -3.23 -1.81 -2.87
N ALA A 115 -4.33 -2.55 -2.72
CA ALA A 115 -5.65 -2.01 -2.41
C ALA A 115 -6.05 -2.34 -0.98
N THR A 116 -6.65 -1.38 -0.28
CA THR A 116 -7.11 -1.54 1.10
C THR A 116 -8.59 -1.20 1.29
N LEU A 117 -9.30 -0.88 0.20
CA LEU A 117 -10.72 -0.56 0.25
C LEU A 117 -11.53 -1.49 -0.65
N ASN A 118 -12.69 -1.91 -0.15
CA ASN A 118 -13.77 -2.45 -0.94
C ASN A 118 -14.96 -1.47 -0.95
N HIS A 119 -15.84 -1.59 -1.92
CA HIS A 119 -17.14 -0.94 -1.96
C HIS A 119 -18.22 -1.84 -1.38
N GLY A 120 -19.34 -1.27 -0.93
CA GLY A 120 -20.55 -2.04 -0.62
C GLY A 120 -20.96 -2.91 -1.81
N MET A 121 -21.36 -4.16 -1.57
CA MET A 121 -21.64 -5.11 -2.66
C MET A 121 -22.97 -4.82 -3.37
N LEU A 122 -23.95 -4.30 -2.66
CA LEU A 122 -25.23 -3.93 -3.26
C LEU A 122 -25.12 -2.62 -4.06
N PRO A 123 -25.84 -2.46 -5.17
CA PRO A 123 -25.75 -1.27 -6.01
C PRO A 123 -26.02 0.05 -5.29
N ASP A 124 -26.94 0.08 -4.36
CA ASP A 124 -27.30 1.24 -3.53
C ASP A 124 -26.29 1.52 -2.40
N GLU A 125 -25.45 0.55 -2.05
CA GLU A 125 -24.40 0.67 -1.05
C GLU A 125 -23.03 0.96 -1.64
N ARG A 126 -22.86 0.97 -2.96
CA ARG A 126 -21.55 1.11 -3.63
C ARG A 126 -20.85 2.43 -3.35
N GLY A 127 -21.55 3.45 -2.89
CA GLY A 127 -20.94 4.68 -2.41
C GLY A 127 -20.21 4.54 -1.08
N ASN A 128 -20.48 3.48 -0.32
CA ASN A 128 -19.86 3.20 0.97
C ASN A 128 -18.54 2.42 0.76
N LEU A 129 -17.58 2.65 1.64
CA LEU A 129 -16.28 1.99 1.59
C LEU A 129 -16.09 1.10 2.83
N ILE A 130 -15.41 -0.01 2.63
CA ILE A 130 -15.08 -0.98 3.68
C ILE A 130 -13.56 -1.11 3.68
N PRO A 131 -12.86 -0.49 4.64
CA PRO A 131 -11.42 -0.60 4.75
C PRO A 131 -11.01 -1.97 5.31
N SER A 132 -9.90 -2.48 4.78
CA SER A 132 -9.28 -3.73 5.24
C SER A 132 -7.77 -3.62 5.03
N PRO A 133 -6.98 -3.49 6.11
CA PRO A 133 -5.55 -3.23 6.01
C PRO A 133 -4.80 -4.39 5.32
N VAL A 134 -3.72 -4.04 4.64
CA VAL A 134 -2.79 -5.00 4.04
C VAL A 134 -1.50 -5.02 4.87
N HIS A 135 -1.08 -6.23 5.26
CA HIS A 135 0.15 -6.47 6.01
C HIS A 135 1.15 -7.27 5.16
N ILE A 136 2.32 -6.70 4.95
CA ILE A 136 3.43 -7.34 4.24
C ILE A 136 4.58 -7.49 5.21
N GLY A 137 5.03 -8.72 5.42
CA GLY A 137 6.09 -9.09 6.35
C GLY A 137 7.46 -8.54 5.94
N LYS A 138 8.49 -8.99 6.66
CA LYS A 138 9.90 -8.64 6.42
C LYS A 138 10.48 -9.50 5.30
N GLY A 139 11.41 -8.93 4.53
CA GLY A 139 12.12 -9.67 3.47
C GLY A 139 11.25 -10.19 2.34
N VAL A 140 10.03 -9.70 2.21
CA VAL A 140 9.09 -10.11 1.14
C VAL A 140 9.58 -9.57 -0.20
N TRP A 141 9.45 -10.39 -1.24
CA TRP A 141 9.64 -9.94 -2.62
C TRP A 141 8.34 -10.03 -3.41
N ILE A 142 7.81 -8.87 -3.79
CA ILE A 142 6.64 -8.77 -4.66
C ILE A 142 7.10 -8.53 -6.09
N GLY A 143 6.84 -9.49 -6.97
CA GLY A 143 7.12 -9.42 -8.40
C GLY A 143 6.31 -8.32 -9.10
N SER A 144 6.85 -7.80 -10.20
CA SER A 144 6.25 -6.69 -10.96
C SER A 144 4.83 -6.98 -11.41
N SER A 145 4.00 -5.94 -11.47
CA SER A 145 2.59 -5.98 -11.93
C SER A 145 1.68 -6.90 -11.09
N SER A 146 2.06 -7.16 -9.84
CA SER A 146 1.19 -7.88 -8.90
C SER A 146 0.12 -6.97 -8.32
N VAL A 147 -1.01 -7.57 -7.94
CA VAL A 147 -2.13 -6.89 -7.26
C VAL A 147 -2.37 -7.56 -5.92
N ILE A 148 -2.32 -6.79 -4.84
CA ILE A 148 -2.62 -7.26 -3.49
C ILE A 148 -3.99 -6.70 -3.09
N LEU A 149 -4.94 -7.59 -2.75
CA LEU A 149 -6.30 -7.20 -2.42
C LEU A 149 -6.47 -6.82 -0.94
N PRO A 150 -7.54 -6.08 -0.61
CA PRO A 150 -7.81 -5.64 0.76
C PRO A 150 -7.85 -6.79 1.77
N GLY A 151 -7.25 -6.57 2.94
CA GLY A 151 -7.25 -7.51 4.05
C GLY A 151 -6.20 -8.63 3.97
N VAL A 152 -5.37 -8.65 2.93
CA VAL A 152 -4.36 -9.70 2.74
C VAL A 152 -3.17 -9.51 3.68
N THR A 153 -2.72 -10.60 4.29
CA THR A 153 -1.44 -10.70 4.99
C THR A 153 -0.46 -11.56 4.19
N ILE A 154 0.74 -11.02 3.92
CA ILE A 154 1.86 -11.76 3.31
C ILE A 154 2.93 -11.93 4.38
N GLY A 155 3.22 -13.20 4.72
CA GLY A 155 4.19 -13.56 5.76
C GLY A 155 5.64 -13.25 5.37
N ASP A 156 6.52 -13.26 6.35
CA ASP A 156 7.95 -12.94 6.20
C ASP A 156 8.60 -13.81 5.11
N ASN A 157 9.54 -13.25 4.36
CA ASN A 157 10.33 -13.88 3.28
C ASN A 157 9.51 -14.46 2.13
N ALA A 158 8.21 -14.26 2.09
CA ALA A 158 7.38 -14.78 1.00
C ALA A 158 7.77 -14.11 -0.34
N VAL A 159 7.58 -14.84 -1.43
CA VAL A 159 7.80 -14.36 -2.79
C VAL A 159 6.49 -14.42 -3.57
N ILE A 160 6.08 -13.28 -4.10
CA ILE A 160 4.93 -13.17 -5.00
C ILE A 160 5.44 -13.07 -6.43
N GLY A 161 5.11 -14.06 -7.27
CA GLY A 161 5.51 -14.03 -8.67
C GLY A 161 4.87 -12.88 -9.45
N ALA A 162 5.57 -12.38 -10.47
CA ALA A 162 5.11 -11.24 -11.27
C ALA A 162 3.72 -11.51 -11.89
N GLY A 163 2.89 -10.47 -11.99
CA GLY A 163 1.53 -10.56 -12.56
C GLY A 163 0.52 -11.31 -11.70
N SER A 164 0.83 -11.61 -10.44
CA SER A 164 -0.07 -12.33 -9.54
C SER A 164 -1.16 -11.44 -8.96
N VAL A 165 -2.34 -12.03 -8.69
CA VAL A 165 -3.42 -11.38 -7.95
C VAL A 165 -3.60 -12.11 -6.61
N VAL A 166 -3.11 -11.49 -5.53
CA VAL A 166 -3.15 -12.07 -4.19
C VAL A 166 -4.49 -11.75 -3.54
N THR A 167 -5.31 -12.78 -3.38
CA THR A 167 -6.70 -12.69 -2.88
C THR A 167 -6.89 -13.31 -1.50
N LYS A 168 -5.83 -13.92 -0.94
CA LYS A 168 -5.81 -14.60 0.36
C LYS A 168 -4.43 -14.48 0.96
N ASP A 169 -4.32 -14.69 2.25
CA ASP A 169 -3.06 -14.68 2.98
C ASP A 169 -2.05 -15.67 2.40
N ILE A 170 -0.79 -15.25 2.39
CA ILE A 170 0.35 -16.08 1.98
C ILE A 170 1.21 -16.33 3.22
N PRO A 171 1.46 -17.61 3.58
CA PRO A 171 2.32 -17.93 4.71
C PRO A 171 3.77 -17.46 4.49
N ALA A 172 4.51 -17.32 5.60
CA ALA A 172 5.94 -17.03 5.56
C ALA A 172 6.71 -18.11 4.77
N ASP A 173 7.82 -17.68 4.15
CA ASP A 173 8.77 -18.54 3.42
C ASP A 173 8.17 -19.26 2.21
N MET A 174 7.03 -18.81 1.68
CA MET A 174 6.35 -19.43 0.55
C MET A 174 6.46 -18.60 -0.73
N ILE A 175 6.47 -19.32 -1.87
CA ILE A 175 6.34 -18.74 -3.20
C ILE A 175 4.90 -18.91 -3.68
N ALA A 176 4.24 -17.81 -4.02
CA ALA A 176 2.89 -17.79 -4.54
C ALA A 176 2.84 -17.10 -5.91
N VAL A 177 2.08 -17.68 -6.85
CA VAL A 177 1.99 -17.17 -8.23
C VAL A 177 0.57 -17.33 -8.79
N GLY A 178 0.24 -16.52 -9.78
CA GLY A 178 -0.96 -16.69 -10.61
C GLY A 178 -2.12 -15.73 -10.27
N ASN A 179 -3.22 -15.88 -11.00
CA ASN A 179 -4.48 -15.15 -10.80
C ASN A 179 -5.66 -16.12 -10.74
N PRO A 180 -6.22 -16.37 -9.54
CA PRO A 180 -5.73 -15.90 -8.24
C PRO A 180 -4.42 -16.58 -7.82
N ALA A 181 -3.60 -15.89 -7.03
CA ALA A 181 -2.32 -16.44 -6.55
C ALA A 181 -2.52 -17.69 -5.69
N ARG A 182 -1.64 -18.70 -5.90
CA ARG A 182 -1.59 -19.91 -5.11
C ARG A 182 -0.16 -20.20 -4.69
N VAL A 183 0.01 -20.67 -3.47
CA VAL A 183 1.29 -21.20 -2.98
C VAL A 183 1.67 -22.40 -3.83
N ILE A 184 2.89 -22.40 -4.35
CA ILE A 184 3.41 -23.47 -5.21
C ILE A 184 4.52 -24.27 -4.55
N LYS A 185 5.34 -23.65 -3.70
CA LYS A 185 6.43 -24.29 -2.96
C LYS A 185 6.99 -23.39 -1.87
N SER A 186 7.86 -23.91 -1.04
CA SER A 186 8.72 -23.14 -0.14
C SER A 186 9.86 -22.45 -0.90
N ILE A 187 10.41 -21.37 -0.33
CA ILE A 187 11.64 -20.74 -0.85
C ILE A 187 12.88 -21.63 -0.64
N TYR A 188 12.77 -22.67 0.18
CA TYR A 188 13.84 -23.61 0.51
C TYR A 188 13.80 -24.91 -0.33
N ASP A 189 12.76 -25.11 -1.14
CA ASP A 189 12.66 -26.19 -2.12
C ASP A 189 13.34 -25.77 -3.45
#